data_62356a07df5f54316c8960c1acf784f1
#
_entry.id   62356a07df5f54316c8960c1acf784f1
#
_cell.length_a   1.000
_cell.length_b   1.000
_cell.length_c   1.000
_cell.angle_alpha   90.00
_cell.angle_beta   90.00
_cell.angle_gamma   90.00
#
_symmetry.space_group_name_H-M   'P 1'
#
loop_
_entity.id
_entity.type
_entity.pdbx_description
1 polymer ?
#
loop_
_entity_poly.entity_id
_entity_poly.type
_entity_poly.pdbx_seq_one_letter_code
_entity_poly.pdbx_strand_id
1 'polypeptide(L)'
;MKVAFALEMEWGLKHHSEIYAGCQKFANEAKWATSIIPNSPKVLETGSYDGIIARVGTSFHKMAQYRKIPLVNVWQNSPVKEVASVFSNNYETGVIAAEHLLGRGLRRFGFLGHNRDKADIQQLDGYTETLKSEGYQSTIFKFNRSVIEGNAEGWEEFILQLRKWIKGLQPPVGIHATSDINCRYLIEICKSLELKIPHDLAIVGSGNEPLICSSPYPSVTSIDKNFEEVGYQAAMLLDEMMKSGKRSKEAKYCQPQGIVPRQSTDSYASDHPKVALALRYIAE
;
A
#
# COMPACT_ATOMS: atom_id res chain seq x y z
N MET A 1 -19.21 2.09 -25.63
CA MET A 1 -18.57 0.84 -25.16
C MET A 1 -19.15 0.46 -23.80
N LYS A 2 -19.36 -0.81 -23.54
CA LYS A 2 -19.87 -1.34 -22.25
C LYS A 2 -18.70 -1.96 -21.49
N VAL A 3 -18.30 -1.36 -20.37
CA VAL A 3 -17.13 -1.76 -19.59
C VAL A 3 -17.54 -2.25 -18.19
N ALA A 4 -16.94 -3.34 -17.74
CA ALA A 4 -17.18 -3.90 -16.43
C ALA A 4 -16.00 -3.64 -15.48
N PHE A 5 -16.32 -3.36 -14.20
CA PHE A 5 -15.36 -3.21 -13.11
C PHE A 5 -15.57 -4.34 -12.08
N ALA A 6 -14.56 -5.21 -11.93
CA ALA A 6 -14.52 -6.30 -10.95
C ALA A 6 -13.46 -5.99 -9.88
N LEU A 7 -13.75 -4.99 -9.02
CA LEU A 7 -12.81 -4.35 -8.10
C LEU A 7 -13.03 -4.70 -6.62
N GLU A 8 -13.93 -5.63 -6.30
CA GLU A 8 -14.25 -6.02 -4.91
C GLU A 8 -14.62 -4.82 -4.03
N MET A 9 -15.60 -4.01 -4.49
CA MET A 9 -16.04 -2.76 -3.86
C MET A 9 -16.66 -2.95 -2.47
N GLU A 10 -17.08 -4.17 -2.13
CA GLU A 10 -17.58 -4.56 -0.80
C GLU A 10 -16.53 -4.48 0.30
N TRP A 11 -15.26 -4.44 -0.06
CA TRP A 11 -14.18 -4.23 0.88
C TRP A 11 -13.98 -2.73 1.11
N GLY A 12 -14.44 -2.19 2.21
CA GLY A 12 -14.45 -0.76 2.53
C GLY A 12 -13.08 -0.08 2.63
N LEU A 13 -12.11 -0.50 1.84
CA LEU A 13 -10.75 0.05 1.81
C LEU A 13 -10.61 1.12 0.71
N LYS A 14 -9.97 2.22 1.06
CA LYS A 14 -9.72 3.37 0.19
C LYS A 14 -9.20 2.98 -1.21
N HIS A 15 -8.24 2.05 -1.29
CA HIS A 15 -7.64 1.70 -2.57
C HIS A 15 -8.65 1.10 -3.58
N HIS A 16 -9.69 0.38 -3.15
CA HIS A 16 -10.73 -0.11 -4.04
C HIS A 16 -11.60 1.03 -4.56
N SER A 17 -12.04 1.90 -3.66
CA SER A 17 -12.91 3.04 -4.02
C SER A 17 -12.19 4.08 -4.88
N GLU A 18 -10.91 4.36 -4.62
CA GLU A 18 -10.14 5.30 -5.43
C GLU A 18 -9.80 4.75 -6.83
N ILE A 19 -9.42 3.47 -6.95
CA ILE A 19 -9.25 2.85 -8.27
C ILE A 19 -10.57 2.93 -9.05
N TYR A 20 -11.69 2.65 -8.40
CA TYR A 20 -13.01 2.81 -9.04
C TYR A 20 -13.27 4.25 -9.46
N ALA A 21 -13.00 5.22 -8.59
CA ALA A 21 -13.19 6.64 -8.89
C ALA A 21 -12.39 7.08 -10.11
N GLY A 22 -11.11 6.69 -10.20
CA GLY A 22 -10.27 6.96 -11.36
C GLY A 22 -10.79 6.31 -12.64
N CYS A 23 -11.22 5.03 -12.57
CA CYS A 23 -11.84 4.35 -13.69
C CYS A 23 -13.13 5.06 -14.15
N GLN A 24 -13.97 5.48 -13.21
CA GLN A 24 -15.23 6.16 -13.51
C GLN A 24 -15.03 7.56 -14.09
N LYS A 25 -14.00 8.27 -13.64
CA LYS A 25 -13.61 9.57 -14.20
C LYS A 25 -13.31 9.46 -15.69
N PHE A 26 -12.41 8.54 -16.08
CA PHE A 26 -12.13 8.29 -17.49
C PHE A 26 -13.36 7.78 -18.25
N ALA A 27 -14.13 6.88 -17.66
CA ALA A 27 -15.34 6.33 -18.28
C ALA A 27 -16.37 7.42 -18.65
N ASN A 28 -16.52 8.44 -17.79
CA ASN A 28 -17.38 9.58 -18.05
C ASN A 28 -16.87 10.41 -19.25
N GLU A 29 -15.56 10.68 -19.31
CA GLU A 29 -14.93 11.39 -20.42
C GLU A 29 -15.09 10.62 -21.75
N ALA A 30 -14.90 9.31 -21.71
CA ALA A 30 -15.01 8.40 -22.87
C ALA A 30 -16.45 7.98 -23.18
N LYS A 31 -17.44 8.42 -22.39
CA LYS A 31 -18.87 8.08 -22.53
C LYS A 31 -19.12 6.57 -22.54
N TRP A 32 -18.48 5.84 -21.64
CA TRP A 32 -18.71 4.43 -21.46
C TRP A 32 -20.00 4.15 -20.69
N ALA A 33 -20.69 3.06 -21.01
CA ALA A 33 -21.68 2.45 -20.13
C ALA A 33 -20.93 1.50 -19.17
N THR A 34 -20.96 1.78 -17.88
CA THR A 34 -20.20 1.03 -16.87
C THR A 34 -21.09 0.13 -16.01
N SER A 35 -20.54 -0.97 -15.53
CA SER A 35 -21.19 -1.88 -14.59
C SER A 35 -20.18 -2.38 -13.57
N ILE A 36 -20.53 -2.33 -12.28
CA ILE A 36 -19.81 -3.04 -11.23
C ILE A 36 -20.26 -4.50 -11.26
N ILE A 37 -19.32 -5.43 -11.31
CA ILE A 37 -19.61 -6.86 -11.32
C ILE A 37 -18.81 -7.58 -10.24
N PRO A 38 -19.32 -8.71 -9.70
CA PRO A 38 -18.53 -9.58 -8.84
C PRO A 38 -17.27 -10.09 -9.55
N ASN A 39 -16.19 -10.26 -8.80
CA ASN A 39 -14.94 -10.84 -9.31
C ASN A 39 -15.06 -12.38 -9.44
N SER A 40 -16.01 -12.82 -10.27
CA SER A 40 -16.32 -14.21 -10.53
C SER A 40 -16.31 -14.51 -12.02
N PRO A 41 -15.63 -15.57 -12.49
CA PRO A 41 -15.61 -15.94 -13.90
C PRO A 41 -17.02 -16.25 -14.46
N LYS A 42 -17.94 -16.73 -13.60
CA LYS A 42 -19.32 -17.04 -14.02
C LYS A 42 -20.08 -15.83 -14.56
N VAL A 43 -19.80 -14.63 -14.05
CA VAL A 43 -20.44 -13.40 -14.55
C VAL A 43 -20.08 -13.09 -16.00
N LEU A 44 -18.91 -13.57 -16.45
CA LEU A 44 -18.45 -13.41 -17.83
C LEU A 44 -19.06 -14.42 -18.80
N GLU A 45 -19.70 -15.49 -18.33
CA GLU A 45 -20.33 -16.49 -19.20
C GLU A 45 -21.52 -15.91 -19.97
N THR A 46 -22.30 -15.07 -19.32
CA THR A 46 -23.53 -14.49 -19.88
C THR A 46 -23.43 -13.00 -20.18
N GLY A 47 -22.49 -12.30 -19.52
CA GLY A 47 -22.30 -10.87 -19.70
C GLY A 47 -21.69 -10.52 -21.06
N SER A 48 -22.15 -9.44 -21.68
CA SER A 48 -21.54 -8.87 -22.90
C SER A 48 -20.85 -7.57 -22.53
N TYR A 49 -19.52 -7.57 -22.58
CA TYR A 49 -18.66 -6.43 -22.25
C TYR A 49 -17.62 -6.23 -23.33
N ASP A 50 -17.35 -4.98 -23.69
CA ASP A 50 -16.31 -4.60 -24.63
C ASP A 50 -14.93 -4.63 -23.98
N GLY A 51 -14.86 -4.44 -22.64
CA GLY A 51 -13.62 -4.48 -21.86
C GLY A 51 -13.88 -4.62 -20.36
N ILE A 52 -12.84 -5.02 -19.63
CA ILE A 52 -12.92 -5.26 -18.18
C ILE A 52 -11.70 -4.69 -17.47
N ILE A 53 -11.91 -4.05 -16.31
CA ILE A 53 -10.87 -3.73 -15.32
C ILE A 53 -11.15 -4.55 -14.07
N ALA A 54 -10.15 -5.30 -13.59
CA ALA A 54 -10.36 -6.26 -12.51
C ALA A 54 -9.14 -6.48 -11.62
N ARG A 55 -9.37 -7.03 -10.44
CA ARG A 55 -8.37 -7.76 -9.67
C ARG A 55 -8.27 -9.19 -10.24
N VAL A 56 -7.30 -9.41 -11.10
CA VAL A 56 -7.29 -10.58 -11.98
C VAL A 56 -6.77 -11.84 -11.29
N GLY A 57 -7.67 -12.79 -11.06
CA GLY A 57 -7.34 -14.18 -10.71
C GLY A 57 -7.23 -15.08 -11.94
N THR A 58 -6.65 -16.28 -11.74
CA THR A 58 -6.39 -17.23 -12.84
C THR A 58 -7.66 -17.63 -13.60
N SER A 59 -8.72 -17.99 -12.88
CA SER A 59 -9.98 -18.43 -13.49
C SER A 59 -10.68 -17.29 -14.24
N PHE A 60 -10.65 -16.08 -13.67
CA PHE A 60 -11.21 -14.89 -14.29
C PHE A 60 -10.47 -14.55 -15.60
N HIS A 61 -9.14 -14.60 -15.57
CA HIS A 61 -8.31 -14.39 -16.76
C HIS A 61 -8.60 -15.39 -17.89
N LYS A 62 -8.67 -16.70 -17.56
CA LYS A 62 -8.99 -17.75 -18.53
C LYS A 62 -10.36 -17.51 -19.19
N MET A 63 -11.37 -17.11 -18.41
CA MET A 63 -12.70 -16.82 -18.96
C MET A 63 -12.68 -15.57 -19.86
N ALA A 64 -12.01 -14.49 -19.47
CA ALA A 64 -11.87 -13.30 -20.29
C ALA A 64 -11.13 -13.59 -21.62
N GLN A 65 -10.10 -14.44 -21.58
CA GLN A 65 -9.40 -14.91 -22.79
C GLN A 65 -10.31 -15.74 -23.70
N TYR A 66 -11.05 -16.70 -23.14
CA TYR A 66 -12.01 -17.53 -23.88
C TYR A 66 -13.06 -16.67 -24.60
N ARG A 67 -13.58 -15.66 -23.90
CA ARG A 67 -14.57 -14.69 -24.43
C ARG A 67 -13.93 -13.59 -25.30
N LYS A 68 -12.61 -13.59 -25.45
CA LYS A 68 -11.82 -12.59 -26.20
C LYS A 68 -12.03 -11.15 -25.72
N ILE A 69 -12.38 -10.95 -24.45
CA ILE A 69 -12.63 -9.62 -23.85
C ILE A 69 -11.28 -9.01 -23.43
N PRO A 70 -10.94 -7.77 -23.83
CA PRO A 70 -9.79 -7.03 -23.31
C PRO A 70 -9.89 -6.86 -21.81
N LEU A 71 -8.75 -7.07 -21.10
CA LEU A 71 -8.69 -7.10 -19.64
C LEU A 71 -7.48 -6.34 -19.15
N VAL A 72 -7.69 -5.43 -18.18
CA VAL A 72 -6.63 -4.74 -17.45
C VAL A 72 -6.68 -5.13 -15.98
N ASN A 73 -5.53 -5.51 -15.44
CA ASN A 73 -5.36 -5.91 -14.05
C ASN A 73 -4.87 -4.74 -13.20
N VAL A 74 -5.47 -4.58 -12.01
CA VAL A 74 -5.07 -3.58 -11.01
C VAL A 74 -4.64 -4.20 -9.67
N TRP A 75 -4.43 -5.51 -9.64
CA TRP A 75 -4.02 -6.25 -8.44
C TRP A 75 -2.59 -6.80 -8.57
N GLN A 76 -1.65 -6.22 -7.83
CA GLN A 76 -0.22 -6.55 -7.95
C GLN A 76 0.12 -7.99 -7.56
N ASN A 77 -0.64 -8.58 -6.62
CA ASN A 77 -0.48 -9.97 -6.22
C ASN A 77 -1.16 -10.97 -7.15
N SER A 78 -1.66 -10.51 -8.32
CA SER A 78 -2.20 -11.41 -9.31
C SER A 78 -1.24 -12.57 -9.61
N PRO A 79 -1.74 -13.82 -9.67
CA PRO A 79 -0.95 -14.96 -10.13
C PRO A 79 -0.70 -14.95 -11.64
N VAL A 80 -1.43 -14.10 -12.38
CA VAL A 80 -1.32 -13.96 -13.83
C VAL A 80 -0.25 -12.91 -14.15
N LYS A 81 0.81 -13.34 -14.84
CA LYS A 81 1.94 -12.45 -15.18
C LYS A 81 1.76 -11.74 -16.54
N GLU A 82 1.10 -12.40 -17.49
CA GLU A 82 0.98 -11.91 -18.88
C GLU A 82 -0.37 -11.25 -19.14
N VAL A 83 -0.69 -10.22 -18.40
CA VAL A 83 -1.89 -9.40 -18.55
C VAL A 83 -1.54 -7.92 -18.43
N ALA A 84 -2.14 -7.08 -19.26
CA ALA A 84 -2.03 -5.64 -19.14
C ALA A 84 -2.35 -5.21 -17.71
N SER A 85 -1.47 -4.45 -17.10
CA SER A 85 -1.59 -4.13 -15.68
C SER A 85 -1.24 -2.68 -15.39
N VAL A 86 -1.90 -2.10 -14.37
CA VAL A 86 -1.53 -0.79 -13.84
C VAL A 86 -1.47 -0.88 -12.33
N PHE A 87 -0.37 -0.39 -11.72
CA PHE A 87 -0.10 -0.46 -10.31
C PHE A 87 0.46 0.87 -9.77
N SER A 88 0.36 1.08 -8.46
CA SER A 88 1.16 2.09 -7.79
C SER A 88 2.63 1.68 -7.78
N ASN A 89 3.56 2.64 -7.90
CA ASN A 89 5.00 2.40 -7.75
C ASN A 89 5.36 2.19 -6.27
N ASN A 90 5.33 0.93 -5.85
CA ASN A 90 5.62 0.58 -4.45
C ASN A 90 7.11 0.69 -4.09
N TYR A 91 8.02 0.58 -5.04
CA TYR A 91 9.43 0.86 -4.80
C TYR A 91 9.61 2.33 -4.36
N GLU A 92 9.01 3.26 -5.10
CA GLU A 92 9.03 4.69 -4.77
C GLU A 92 8.36 4.99 -3.42
N THR A 93 7.31 4.25 -3.05
CA THR A 93 6.72 4.34 -1.72
C THR A 93 7.77 4.05 -0.63
N GLY A 94 8.62 3.05 -0.82
CA GLY A 94 9.71 2.74 0.09
C GLY A 94 10.78 3.83 0.15
N VAL A 95 11.15 4.40 -1.00
CA VAL A 95 12.10 5.54 -1.10
C VAL A 95 11.58 6.73 -0.30
N ILE A 96 10.35 7.16 -0.55
CA ILE A 96 9.73 8.31 0.16
C ILE A 96 9.69 8.08 1.67
N ALA A 97 9.41 6.85 2.13
CA ALA A 97 9.43 6.52 3.56
C ALA A 97 10.82 6.70 4.18
N ALA A 98 11.87 6.20 3.50
CA ALA A 98 13.25 6.31 3.97
C ALA A 98 13.71 7.77 4.02
N GLU A 99 13.49 8.52 2.94
CA GLU A 99 13.85 9.94 2.85
C GLU A 99 13.16 10.77 3.94
N HIS A 100 11.87 10.53 4.17
CA HIS A 100 11.14 11.22 5.23
C HIS A 100 11.75 10.97 6.62
N LEU A 101 12.03 9.71 6.96
CA LEU A 101 12.59 9.36 8.27
C LEU A 101 14.04 9.88 8.44
N LEU A 102 14.84 9.84 7.38
CA LEU A 102 16.18 10.46 7.33
C LEU A 102 16.09 11.98 7.54
N GLY A 103 15.16 12.64 6.86
CA GLY A 103 14.90 14.07 7.00
C GLY A 103 14.44 14.50 8.40
N ARG A 104 13.86 13.57 9.19
CA ARG A 104 13.55 13.78 10.61
C ARG A 104 14.76 13.59 11.54
N GLY A 105 15.95 13.34 10.99
CA GLY A 105 17.17 13.19 11.75
C GLY A 105 17.38 11.81 12.38
N LEU A 106 16.53 10.84 12.05
CA LEU A 106 16.67 9.46 12.54
C LEU A 106 17.90 8.77 11.94
N ARG A 107 18.51 7.86 12.71
CA ARG A 107 19.72 7.12 12.34
C ARG A 107 19.58 5.61 12.57
N ARG A 108 18.48 5.17 13.14
CA ARG A 108 18.12 3.76 13.33
C ARG A 108 16.77 3.51 12.67
N PHE A 109 16.66 2.40 11.97
CA PHE A 109 15.54 2.15 11.08
C PHE A 109 14.99 0.74 11.24
N GLY A 110 13.67 0.64 11.11
CA GLY A 110 12.93 -0.61 11.09
C GLY A 110 11.98 -0.69 9.90
N PHE A 111 11.63 -1.90 9.53
CA PHE A 111 10.64 -2.17 8.49
C PHE A 111 9.68 -3.25 8.97
N LEU A 112 8.38 -3.04 8.75
CA LEU A 112 7.32 -4.01 9.04
C LEU A 112 6.48 -4.26 7.80
N GLY A 113 6.44 -5.52 7.31
CA GLY A 113 5.65 -5.87 6.14
C GLY A 113 5.42 -7.38 5.97
N HIS A 114 4.62 -7.75 4.98
CA HIS A 114 4.32 -9.14 4.67
C HIS A 114 5.46 -9.79 3.86
N ASN A 115 5.72 -11.06 4.12
CA ASN A 115 6.83 -11.78 3.50
C ASN A 115 6.56 -12.26 2.06
N ARG A 116 5.30 -12.27 1.62
CA ARG A 116 4.87 -12.78 0.30
C ARG A 116 4.06 -11.79 -0.54
N ASP A 117 3.83 -10.60 -0.03
CA ASP A 117 3.16 -9.54 -0.77
C ASP A 117 4.15 -8.82 -1.68
N LYS A 118 3.87 -8.77 -2.99
CA LYS A 118 4.77 -8.15 -3.97
C LYS A 118 4.92 -6.64 -3.76
N ALA A 119 3.86 -5.98 -3.32
CA ALA A 119 3.90 -4.55 -3.02
C ALA A 119 4.80 -4.27 -1.82
N ASP A 120 4.70 -5.10 -0.77
CA ASP A 120 5.52 -4.98 0.43
C ASP A 120 7.00 -5.27 0.16
N ILE A 121 7.29 -6.26 -0.72
CA ILE A 121 8.66 -6.56 -1.16
C ILE A 121 9.25 -5.37 -1.89
N GLN A 122 8.52 -4.75 -2.82
CA GLN A 122 9.00 -3.56 -3.54
C GLN A 122 9.19 -2.36 -2.61
N GLN A 123 8.30 -2.15 -1.62
CA GLN A 123 8.49 -1.11 -0.62
C GLN A 123 9.75 -1.36 0.22
N LEU A 124 10.02 -2.63 0.59
CA LEU A 124 11.24 -2.99 1.29
C LEU A 124 12.50 -2.67 0.46
N ASP A 125 12.48 -3.05 -0.81
CA ASP A 125 13.62 -2.83 -1.71
C ASP A 125 13.94 -1.33 -1.80
N GLY A 126 12.97 -0.47 -2.13
CA GLY A 126 13.14 0.98 -2.18
C GLY A 126 13.59 1.57 -0.85
N TYR A 127 13.00 1.12 0.26
CA TYR A 127 13.35 1.58 1.61
C TYR A 127 14.80 1.24 1.98
N THR A 128 15.19 -0.02 1.79
CA THR A 128 16.53 -0.49 2.20
C THR A 128 17.64 0.01 1.29
N GLU A 129 17.39 0.13 -0.02
CA GLU A 129 18.37 0.69 -0.96
C GLU A 129 18.63 2.17 -0.68
N THR A 130 17.59 2.96 -0.39
CA THR A 130 17.75 4.37 -0.02
C THR A 130 18.50 4.52 1.29
N LEU A 131 18.19 3.75 2.32
CA LEU A 131 18.93 3.80 3.59
C LEU A 131 20.39 3.39 3.41
N LYS A 132 20.64 2.38 2.58
CA LYS A 132 22.01 1.89 2.31
C LYS A 132 22.86 2.92 1.58
N SER A 133 22.29 3.68 0.64
CA SER A 133 23.01 4.76 -0.06
C SER A 133 23.47 5.87 0.90
N GLU A 134 22.74 6.07 2.02
CA GLU A 134 23.06 7.01 3.08
C GLU A 134 23.90 6.37 4.23
N GLY A 135 24.37 5.13 4.05
CA GLY A 135 25.22 4.43 5.00
C GLY A 135 24.48 3.77 6.18
N TYR A 136 23.17 3.62 6.10
CA TYR A 136 22.35 3.01 7.15
C TYR A 136 21.84 1.63 6.79
N GLN A 137 21.46 0.88 7.83
CA GLN A 137 20.77 -0.41 7.72
C GLN A 137 19.46 -0.36 8.51
N SER A 138 18.52 -1.22 8.14
CA SER A 138 17.26 -1.38 8.87
C SER A 138 17.12 -2.79 9.47
N THR A 139 16.49 -2.88 10.63
CA THR A 139 16.00 -4.16 11.16
C THR A 139 14.66 -4.48 10.52
N ILE A 140 14.47 -5.71 10.08
CA ILE A 140 13.30 -6.10 9.28
C ILE A 140 12.46 -7.10 10.04
N PHE A 141 11.17 -6.79 10.22
CA PHE A 141 10.17 -7.73 10.69
C PHE A 141 9.21 -8.10 9.56
N LYS A 142 9.23 -9.36 9.15
CA LYS A 142 8.32 -9.90 8.14
C LYS A 142 7.37 -10.92 8.74
N PHE A 143 6.11 -10.84 8.34
CA PHE A 143 5.09 -11.79 8.79
C PHE A 143 4.26 -12.35 7.63
N ASN A 144 3.55 -13.44 7.89
CA ASN A 144 2.66 -14.05 6.92
C ASN A 144 1.20 -13.72 7.28
N ARG A 145 0.54 -12.98 6.42
CA ARG A 145 -0.84 -12.56 6.62
C ARG A 145 -1.81 -13.74 6.80
N SER A 146 -1.61 -14.83 6.05
CA SER A 146 -2.47 -16.01 6.15
C SER A 146 -2.38 -16.72 7.50
N VAL A 147 -1.33 -16.50 8.29
CA VAL A 147 -1.19 -17.04 9.65
C VAL A 147 -2.04 -16.26 10.63
N ILE A 148 -2.24 -14.96 10.37
CA ILE A 148 -2.97 -14.03 11.24
C ILE A 148 -4.48 -14.10 10.97
N GLU A 149 -4.87 -14.25 9.71
CA GLU A 149 -6.28 -14.22 9.30
C GLU A 149 -7.00 -15.53 9.67
N GLY A 150 -7.99 -15.41 10.54
CA GLY A 150 -8.88 -16.52 10.91
C GLY A 150 -8.30 -17.53 11.91
N ASN A 151 -7.12 -17.26 12.49
CA ASN A 151 -6.48 -18.14 13.47
C ASN A 151 -6.04 -17.33 14.71
N ALA A 152 -6.69 -17.58 15.85
CA ALA A 152 -6.40 -16.89 17.12
C ALA A 152 -4.96 -17.12 17.58
N GLU A 153 -4.46 -18.36 17.47
CA GLU A 153 -3.10 -18.73 17.88
C GLU A 153 -2.05 -18.01 17.02
N GLY A 154 -2.28 -17.92 15.71
CA GLY A 154 -1.40 -17.19 14.78
C GLY A 154 -1.39 -15.69 15.07
N TRP A 155 -2.51 -15.12 15.49
CA TRP A 155 -2.59 -13.74 15.91
C TRP A 155 -1.80 -13.48 17.18
N GLU A 156 -1.97 -14.31 18.20
CA GLU A 156 -1.23 -14.19 19.47
C GLU A 156 0.29 -14.32 19.26
N GLU A 157 0.71 -15.29 18.46
CA GLU A 157 2.13 -15.48 18.11
C GLU A 157 2.69 -14.25 17.35
N PHE A 158 1.94 -13.69 16.40
CA PHE A 158 2.33 -12.49 15.69
C PHE A 158 2.53 -11.31 16.66
N ILE A 159 1.60 -11.07 17.56
CA ILE A 159 1.69 -9.98 18.55
C ILE A 159 2.88 -10.20 19.49
N LEU A 160 3.13 -11.45 19.92
CA LEU A 160 4.27 -11.78 20.78
C LEU A 160 5.61 -11.52 20.07
N GLN A 161 5.75 -11.97 18.84
CA GLN A 161 6.95 -11.76 18.02
C GLN A 161 7.18 -10.28 17.69
N LEU A 162 6.12 -9.55 17.33
CA LEU A 162 6.21 -8.12 17.05
C LEU A 162 6.61 -7.33 18.32
N ARG A 163 6.05 -7.67 19.47
CA ARG A 163 6.45 -7.10 20.77
C ARG A 163 7.93 -7.37 21.10
N LYS A 164 8.41 -8.60 20.84
CA LYS A 164 9.82 -8.98 21.05
C LYS A 164 10.74 -8.18 20.13
N TRP A 165 10.35 -8.00 18.86
CA TRP A 165 11.10 -7.21 17.91
C TRP A 165 11.20 -5.74 18.34
N ILE A 166 10.08 -5.11 18.74
CA ILE A 166 10.06 -3.71 19.21
C ILE A 166 10.95 -3.54 20.45
N LYS A 167 10.91 -4.46 21.42
CA LYS A 167 11.77 -4.41 22.61
C LYS A 167 13.27 -4.52 22.28
N GLY A 168 13.63 -5.11 21.16
CA GLY A 168 15.03 -5.21 20.68
C GLY A 168 15.51 -3.96 19.95
N LEU A 169 14.63 -3.01 19.64
CA LEU A 169 15.00 -1.75 18.98
C LEU A 169 15.64 -0.79 19.98
N GLN A 170 16.51 0.07 19.48
CA GLN A 170 17.17 1.12 20.28
C GLN A 170 16.61 2.49 19.88
N PRO A 171 15.74 3.09 20.71
CA PRO A 171 15.21 4.43 20.42
C PRO A 171 16.31 5.51 20.34
N PRO A 172 16.10 6.61 19.57
CA PRO A 172 14.97 6.81 18.66
C PRO A 172 15.12 6.01 17.38
N VAL A 173 14.02 5.41 16.88
CA VAL A 173 14.03 4.59 15.66
C VAL A 173 12.87 5.00 14.74
N GLY A 174 13.13 5.07 13.42
CA GLY A 174 12.12 5.27 12.40
C GLY A 174 11.67 3.96 11.79
N ILE A 175 10.37 3.71 11.75
CA ILE A 175 9.80 2.47 11.22
C ILE A 175 8.92 2.79 10.03
N HIS A 176 9.18 2.12 8.89
CA HIS A 176 8.23 2.05 7.79
C HIS A 176 7.38 0.79 7.90
N ALA A 177 6.06 0.96 7.96
CA ALA A 177 5.08 -0.10 7.93
C ALA A 177 4.32 -0.07 6.60
N THR A 178 4.23 -1.20 5.90
CA THR A 178 3.75 -1.29 4.52
C THR A 178 2.25 -1.02 4.34
N SER A 179 1.51 -0.83 5.45
CA SER A 179 0.12 -0.38 5.45
C SER A 179 -0.21 0.40 6.72
N ASP A 180 -1.24 1.23 6.66
CA ASP A 180 -1.70 2.02 7.80
C ASP A 180 -2.24 1.13 8.94
N ILE A 181 -2.79 -0.03 8.62
CA ILE A 181 -3.22 -1.02 9.62
C ILE A 181 -2.02 -1.55 10.41
N ASN A 182 -0.90 -1.83 9.75
CA ASN A 182 0.32 -2.26 10.41
C ASN A 182 0.86 -1.20 11.36
N CYS A 183 0.67 0.09 11.04
CA CYS A 183 1.00 1.18 11.96
C CYS A 183 0.17 1.11 13.25
N ARG A 184 -1.10 0.73 13.16
CA ARG A 184 -1.95 0.58 14.36
C ARG A 184 -1.45 -0.53 15.28
N TYR A 185 -1.03 -1.66 14.72
CA TYR A 185 -0.42 -2.72 15.53
C TYR A 185 0.83 -2.23 16.26
N LEU A 186 1.70 -1.47 15.59
CA LEU A 186 2.87 -0.86 16.21
C LEU A 186 2.48 0.10 17.34
N ILE A 187 1.52 1.01 17.11
CA ILE A 187 1.07 2.01 18.08
C ILE A 187 0.50 1.33 19.33
N GLU A 188 -0.33 0.32 19.17
CA GLU A 188 -0.92 -0.42 20.29
C GLU A 188 0.13 -1.13 21.14
N ILE A 189 1.12 -1.76 20.50
CA ILE A 189 2.22 -2.41 21.22
C ILE A 189 3.10 -1.37 21.92
N CYS A 190 3.46 -0.27 21.24
CA CYS A 190 4.24 0.81 21.85
C CYS A 190 3.55 1.38 23.09
N LYS A 191 2.24 1.62 23.01
CA LYS A 191 1.44 2.05 24.17
C LYS A 191 1.53 1.06 25.32
N SER A 192 1.47 -0.25 25.06
CA SER A 192 1.57 -1.30 26.09
C SER A 192 2.98 -1.46 26.67
N LEU A 193 3.99 -0.91 26.00
CA LEU A 193 5.41 -0.89 26.42
C LEU A 193 5.84 0.47 26.97
N GLU A 194 4.90 1.42 27.10
CA GLU A 194 5.15 2.80 27.56
C GLU A 194 6.15 3.56 26.64
N LEU A 195 6.28 3.15 25.38
CA LEU A 195 7.10 3.82 24.39
C LEU A 195 6.33 4.99 23.76
N LYS A 196 6.99 6.14 23.66
CA LYS A 196 6.38 7.37 23.14
C LYS A 196 6.53 7.48 21.64
N ILE A 197 5.39 7.69 20.94
CA ILE A 197 5.36 8.02 19.52
C ILE A 197 5.07 9.52 19.41
N PRO A 198 5.85 10.28 18.65
CA PRO A 198 6.94 9.88 17.74
C PRO A 198 8.35 9.82 18.36
N HIS A 199 8.53 10.10 19.66
CA HIS A 199 9.85 10.38 20.26
C HIS A 199 10.75 9.15 20.36
N ASP A 200 10.21 8.00 20.79
CA ASP A 200 10.97 6.74 20.84
C ASP A 200 10.88 6.00 19.51
N LEU A 201 9.68 5.96 18.91
CA LEU A 201 9.43 5.38 17.59
C LEU A 201 8.68 6.37 16.71
N ALA A 202 9.29 6.76 15.59
CA ALA A 202 8.58 7.49 14.52
C ALA A 202 8.08 6.47 13.48
N ILE A 203 6.79 6.57 13.09
CA ILE A 203 6.13 5.55 12.28
C ILE A 203 5.56 6.17 11.01
N VAL A 204 5.91 5.58 9.84
CA VAL A 204 5.36 5.93 8.53
C VAL A 204 4.59 4.76 7.96
N GLY A 205 3.33 4.98 7.60
CA GLY A 205 2.47 4.04 6.91
C GLY A 205 2.44 4.22 5.39
N SER A 206 1.62 3.42 4.73
CA SER A 206 1.30 3.62 3.32
C SER A 206 -0.15 3.22 2.99
N GLY A 207 -0.77 4.01 2.10
CA GLY A 207 -2.16 3.91 1.70
C GLY A 207 -2.93 5.20 1.95
N ASN A 208 -2.55 5.94 2.99
CA ASN A 208 -3.23 7.15 3.45
C ASN A 208 -4.74 6.92 3.65
N GLU A 209 -5.09 5.79 4.32
CA GLU A 209 -6.46 5.41 4.64
C GLU A 209 -7.03 6.37 5.72
N PRO A 210 -7.99 7.25 5.40
CA PRO A 210 -8.42 8.31 6.30
C PRO A 210 -8.93 7.80 7.65
N LEU A 211 -9.69 6.71 7.66
CA LEU A 211 -10.25 6.11 8.87
C LEU A 211 -9.18 5.54 9.80
N ILE A 212 -8.06 5.11 9.24
CA ILE A 212 -6.95 4.53 9.99
C ILE A 212 -5.95 5.62 10.41
N CYS A 213 -5.67 6.57 9.51
CA CYS A 213 -4.62 7.56 9.74
C CYS A 213 -5.06 8.70 10.67
N SER A 214 -6.34 9.12 10.62
CA SER A 214 -6.81 10.31 11.33
C SER A 214 -7.26 10.03 12.76
N SER A 215 -7.53 8.77 13.13
CA SER A 215 -8.02 8.39 14.47
C SER A 215 -7.66 6.93 14.76
N PRO A 216 -7.34 6.55 16.01
CA PRO A 216 -7.12 7.36 17.20
C PRO A 216 -5.71 8.00 17.26
N TYR A 217 -5.41 8.71 18.36
CA TYR A 217 -4.10 9.31 18.66
C TYR A 217 -3.00 8.25 18.90
N PRO A 218 -1.75 8.46 18.39
CA PRO A 218 -1.36 9.51 17.45
C PRO A 218 -1.89 9.24 16.03
N SER A 219 -2.21 10.31 15.29
CA SER A 219 -2.54 10.20 13.88
C SER A 219 -1.32 9.76 13.07
N VAL A 220 -1.53 8.93 12.03
CA VAL A 220 -0.47 8.24 11.30
C VAL A 220 -0.02 9.05 10.08
N THR A 221 1.25 9.40 10.01
CA THR A 221 1.93 9.84 8.79
C THR A 221 1.91 8.70 7.79
N SER A 222 1.43 8.95 6.58
CA SER A 222 1.28 7.91 5.56
C SER A 222 1.56 8.42 4.16
N ILE A 223 2.02 7.53 3.29
CA ILE A 223 2.27 7.82 1.89
C ILE A 223 1.00 7.55 1.09
N ASP A 224 0.55 8.55 0.34
CA ASP A 224 -0.56 8.40 -0.60
C ASP A 224 -0.09 7.73 -1.88
N LYS A 225 -0.61 6.54 -2.15
CA LYS A 225 -0.19 5.68 -3.26
C LYS A 225 -0.84 6.03 -4.60
N ASN A 226 -1.66 7.10 -4.63
CA ASN A 226 -2.28 7.62 -5.85
C ASN A 226 -3.16 6.59 -6.58
N PHE A 227 -4.04 5.93 -5.85
CA PHE A 227 -4.88 4.87 -6.41
C PHE A 227 -5.92 5.39 -7.41
N GLU A 228 -6.36 6.64 -7.32
CA GLU A 228 -7.22 7.25 -8.33
C GLU A 228 -6.53 7.29 -9.69
N GLU A 229 -5.25 7.68 -9.73
CA GLU A 229 -4.45 7.68 -10.97
C GLU A 229 -4.26 6.25 -11.51
N VAL A 230 -4.08 5.24 -10.65
CA VAL A 230 -4.04 3.84 -11.07
C VAL A 230 -5.32 3.46 -11.81
N GLY A 231 -6.47 3.84 -11.28
CA GLY A 231 -7.77 3.60 -11.91
C GLY A 231 -7.92 4.33 -13.24
N TYR A 232 -7.55 5.59 -13.30
CA TYR A 232 -7.62 6.40 -14.51
C TYR A 232 -6.72 5.84 -15.62
N GLN A 233 -5.47 5.52 -15.32
CA GLN A 233 -4.51 4.92 -16.27
C GLN A 233 -4.92 3.51 -16.70
N ALA A 234 -5.56 2.73 -15.81
CA ALA A 234 -6.10 1.43 -16.18
C ALA A 234 -7.25 1.54 -17.20
N ALA A 235 -8.12 2.54 -17.02
CA ALA A 235 -9.21 2.80 -17.95
C ALA A 235 -8.69 3.32 -19.31
N MET A 236 -7.71 4.21 -19.29
CA MET A 236 -7.06 4.71 -20.50
C MET A 236 -6.39 3.57 -21.28
N LEU A 237 -5.65 2.69 -20.61
CA LEU A 237 -5.01 1.53 -21.24
C LEU A 237 -6.05 0.57 -21.83
N LEU A 238 -7.17 0.34 -21.13
CA LEU A 238 -8.26 -0.49 -21.64
C LEU A 238 -8.89 0.13 -22.90
N ASP A 239 -9.10 1.45 -22.94
CA ASP A 239 -9.62 2.18 -24.09
C ASP A 239 -8.73 2.01 -25.34
N GLU A 240 -7.41 2.18 -25.13
CA GLU A 240 -6.42 1.94 -26.19
C GLU A 240 -6.50 0.51 -26.74
N MET A 241 -6.63 -0.49 -25.86
CA MET A 241 -6.75 -1.89 -26.25
C MET A 241 -8.05 -2.18 -27.00
N MET A 242 -9.18 -1.61 -26.56
CA MET A 242 -10.48 -1.79 -27.23
C MET A 242 -10.49 -1.13 -28.62
N LYS A 243 -9.90 0.05 -28.78
CA LYS A 243 -9.85 0.79 -30.05
C LYS A 243 -8.87 0.19 -31.06
N SER A 244 -7.71 -0.23 -30.57
CA SER A 244 -6.65 -0.76 -31.46
C SER A 244 -6.78 -2.24 -31.77
N GLY A 245 -7.55 -2.99 -30.98
CA GLY A 245 -7.60 -4.45 -31.03
C GLY A 245 -6.32 -5.15 -30.56
N LYS A 246 -5.29 -4.38 -30.17
CA LYS A 246 -4.01 -4.91 -29.68
C LYS A 246 -4.09 -5.19 -28.17
N ARG A 247 -3.47 -6.29 -27.73
CA ARG A 247 -3.37 -6.63 -26.29
C ARG A 247 -1.99 -6.26 -25.78
N SER A 248 -1.93 -5.48 -24.71
CA SER A 248 -0.71 -5.28 -23.95
C SER A 248 -0.51 -6.42 -22.95
N LYS A 249 0.74 -6.68 -22.57
CA LYS A 249 1.13 -7.59 -21.48
C LYS A 249 1.99 -6.87 -20.46
N GLU A 250 2.24 -5.59 -20.67
CA GLU A 250 3.14 -4.78 -19.84
C GLU A 250 2.41 -4.21 -18.63
N ALA A 251 3.18 -3.99 -17.56
CA ALA A 251 2.73 -3.29 -16.39
C ALA A 251 3.17 -1.81 -16.46
N LYS A 252 2.22 -0.90 -16.23
CA LYS A 252 2.48 0.53 -16.00
C LYS A 252 2.48 0.81 -14.50
N TYR A 253 3.30 1.76 -14.06
CA TYR A 253 3.41 2.14 -12.65
C TYR A 253 3.12 3.63 -12.48
N CYS A 254 2.17 3.94 -11.61
CA CYS A 254 1.81 5.32 -11.25
C CYS A 254 2.63 5.76 -10.03
N GLN A 255 3.16 6.97 -10.05
CA GLN A 255 3.92 7.51 -8.93
C GLN A 255 3.00 7.83 -7.75
N PRO A 256 3.45 7.59 -6.49
CA PRO A 256 2.75 8.08 -5.31
C PRO A 256 2.55 9.61 -5.37
N GLN A 257 1.50 10.11 -4.74
CA GLN A 257 1.30 11.56 -4.60
C GLN A 257 2.29 12.18 -3.61
N GLY A 258 2.90 11.36 -2.75
CA GLY A 258 3.84 11.78 -1.75
C GLY A 258 3.37 11.43 -0.34
N ILE A 259 4.04 12.00 0.66
CA ILE A 259 3.76 11.75 2.07
C ILE A 259 2.80 12.79 2.65
N VAL A 260 1.86 12.32 3.46
CA VAL A 260 0.94 13.15 4.25
C VAL A 260 1.40 13.11 5.72
N PRO A 261 2.14 14.14 6.19
CA PRO A 261 2.69 14.17 7.54
C PRO A 261 1.58 14.29 8.59
N ARG A 262 1.75 13.57 9.70
CA ARG A 262 0.89 13.62 10.89
C ARG A 262 1.72 13.37 12.15
N GLN A 263 1.05 13.21 13.29
CA GLN A 263 1.69 13.11 14.62
C GLN A 263 2.70 11.96 14.76
N SER A 264 2.54 10.83 14.06
CA SER A 264 3.43 9.67 14.24
C SER A 264 4.89 9.90 13.79
N THR A 265 5.17 11.02 13.13
CA THR A 265 6.54 11.47 12.79
C THR A 265 6.77 12.94 13.10
N ASP A 266 5.93 13.57 13.91
CA ASP A 266 6.02 15.01 14.23
C ASP A 266 7.04 15.27 15.34
N SER A 267 8.28 14.86 15.10
CA SER A 267 9.45 15.15 15.93
C SER A 267 10.72 15.06 15.10
N TYR A 268 11.76 15.74 15.61
CA TYR A 268 13.11 15.63 15.07
C TYR A 268 13.99 14.86 16.06
N ALA A 269 14.71 13.86 15.58
CA ALA A 269 15.68 13.14 16.38
C ALA A 269 17.03 13.88 16.40
N SER A 270 17.74 13.79 17.51
CA SER A 270 19.09 14.29 17.66
C SER A 270 19.91 13.34 18.51
N ASP A 271 21.13 13.04 18.11
CA ASP A 271 22.07 12.24 18.89
C ASP A 271 22.64 13.02 20.09
N HIS A 272 22.47 14.34 20.12
CA HIS A 272 22.89 15.15 21.25
C HIS A 272 21.79 15.20 22.33
N PRO A 273 22.02 14.64 23.55
CA PRO A 273 20.97 14.48 24.57
C PRO A 273 20.25 15.79 24.95
N LYS A 274 20.98 16.89 25.05
CA LYS A 274 20.37 18.21 25.36
C LYS A 274 19.51 18.75 24.24
N VAL A 275 19.92 18.52 22.97
CA VAL A 275 19.12 18.92 21.80
C VAL A 275 17.86 18.06 21.70
N ALA A 276 17.98 16.76 21.89
CA ALA A 276 16.83 15.85 21.93
C ALA A 276 15.83 16.25 23.03
N LEU A 277 16.32 16.62 24.22
CA LEU A 277 15.46 17.11 25.32
C LEU A 277 14.77 18.44 24.96
N ALA A 278 15.49 19.39 24.37
CA ALA A 278 14.94 20.67 23.96
C ALA A 278 13.88 20.50 22.86
N LEU A 279 14.12 19.64 21.86
CA LEU A 279 13.15 19.34 20.81
C LEU A 279 11.86 18.72 21.36
N ARG A 280 11.98 17.82 22.35
CA ARG A 280 10.82 17.26 23.05
C ARG A 280 10.01 18.33 23.77
N TYR A 281 10.69 19.25 24.50
CA TYR A 281 10.06 20.33 25.26
C TYR A 281 9.34 21.36 24.36
N ILE A 282 9.87 21.59 23.14
CA ILE A 282 9.24 22.49 22.16
C ILE A 282 8.00 21.84 21.51
N ALA A 283 7.98 20.51 21.41
CA ALA A 283 6.90 19.75 20.78
C ALA A 283 5.71 19.43 21.73
N GLU A 284 5.88 19.56 23.05
CA GLU A 284 4.84 19.44 24.08
C GLU A 284 4.11 20.78 24.30
#